data_74bfb36fdc812ba7696047d1317867d5
#
_entry.id   74bfb36fdc812ba7696047d1317867d5
#
_cell.length_a   1.000
_cell.length_b   1.000
_cell.length_c   1.000
_cell.angle_alpha   90.00
_cell.angle_beta   90.00
_cell.angle_gamma   90.00
#
_symmetry.space_group_name_H-M   'P 1'
#
loop_
_entity.id
_entity.type
_entity.pdbx_description
1 polymer ?
#
loop_
_entity_poly.entity_id
_entity_poly.type
_entity_poly.pdbx_seq_one_letter_code
_entity_poly.pdbx_strand_id
1 'polypeptide(L)'
;MFRITSLRLRLLRLPLVAFFETSFARVYDKTFILVTIDGEGTQGLGECVADVDPYYSSETNVSAWHVIKEFIAPLVLGRSFTHPREIFPSLARVRGHHMAKASIEMAAWDLAARVQGVPLSRLLGGTQPRIASGVSIGIQDTLDDLIAKVGKELDAGYRRIKIKIKPGWDENAVAALRARFGPIPLMVDANAAYTLADAPRLAR
;
A
#
# COMPACT_ATOMS: atom_id res chain seq x y z
N MET A 1 10.53 20.30 -15.99
CA MET A 1 11.51 19.30 -16.49
C MET A 1 12.42 18.93 -15.32
N PHE A 2 12.81 17.66 -15.19
CA PHE A 2 13.75 17.19 -14.16
C PHE A 2 14.59 16.05 -14.76
N ARG A 3 15.82 15.89 -14.25
CA ARG A 3 16.74 14.83 -14.66
C ARG A 3 17.02 13.92 -13.47
N ILE A 4 16.96 12.62 -13.67
CA ILE A 4 17.30 11.63 -12.63
C ILE A 4 18.82 11.38 -12.73
N THR A 5 19.56 11.84 -11.71
CA THR A 5 21.02 11.75 -11.68
C THR A 5 21.53 10.55 -10.90
N SER A 6 20.80 10.11 -9.88
CA SER A 6 21.11 8.90 -9.13
C SER A 6 19.85 8.17 -8.66
N LEU A 7 20.00 6.88 -8.36
CA LEU A 7 18.98 6.03 -7.79
C LEU A 7 19.60 5.18 -6.69
N ARG A 8 19.02 5.23 -5.50
CA ARG A 8 19.44 4.43 -4.35
C ARG A 8 18.31 3.57 -3.84
N LEU A 9 18.64 2.33 -3.52
CA LEU A 9 17.73 1.37 -2.91
C LEU A 9 18.17 1.07 -1.49
N ARG A 10 17.23 1.05 -0.55
CA ARG A 10 17.45 0.59 0.82
C ARG A 10 16.36 -0.40 1.18
N LEU A 11 16.75 -1.59 1.60
CA LEU A 11 15.81 -2.55 2.19
C LEU A 11 15.62 -2.17 3.66
N LEU A 12 14.39 -1.84 4.03
CA LEU A 12 14.01 -1.45 5.39
C LEU A 12 13.09 -2.49 5.98
N ARG A 13 13.25 -2.76 7.27
CA ARG A 13 12.35 -3.59 8.07
C ARG A 13 11.88 -2.76 9.26
N LEU A 14 10.56 -2.59 9.37
CA LEU A 14 9.93 -1.83 10.44
C LEU A 14 9.07 -2.76 11.29
N PRO A 15 9.28 -2.84 12.61
CA PRO A 15 8.37 -3.55 13.48
C PRO A 15 7.01 -2.85 13.50
N LEU A 16 5.93 -3.62 13.47
CA LEU A 16 4.58 -3.10 13.65
C LEU A 16 4.31 -2.81 15.12
N VAL A 17 3.49 -1.80 15.42
CA VAL A 17 3.03 -1.49 16.78
C VAL A 17 2.22 -2.64 17.37
N ALA A 18 1.47 -3.35 16.55
CA ALA A 18 0.77 -4.58 16.85
C ALA A 18 0.77 -5.48 15.61
N PHE A 19 0.57 -6.77 15.80
CA PHE A 19 0.48 -7.68 14.66
C PHE A 19 -0.67 -7.30 13.72
N PHE A 20 -0.52 -7.66 12.46
CA PHE A 20 -1.57 -7.52 11.45
C PHE A 20 -1.85 -8.88 10.82
N GLU A 21 -3.07 -9.40 11.02
CA GLU A 21 -3.48 -10.68 10.46
C GLU A 21 -4.48 -10.51 9.34
N THR A 22 -4.21 -11.22 8.25
CA THR A 22 -5.09 -11.39 7.09
C THR A 22 -5.64 -12.82 7.07
N SER A 23 -6.36 -13.18 6.00
CA SER A 23 -6.86 -14.55 5.83
C SER A 23 -5.76 -15.61 5.64
N PHE A 24 -4.54 -15.20 5.26
CA PHE A 24 -3.46 -16.13 4.90
C PHE A 24 -2.17 -15.98 5.73
N ALA A 25 -1.99 -14.85 6.44
CA ALA A 25 -0.78 -14.60 7.21
C ALA A 25 -1.00 -13.66 8.39
N ARG A 26 -0.21 -13.85 9.46
CA ARG A 26 -0.04 -12.91 10.56
C ARG A 26 1.37 -12.35 10.51
N VAL A 27 1.51 -11.04 10.44
CA VAL A 27 2.80 -10.34 10.33
C VAL A 27 3.04 -9.44 11.53
N TYR A 28 4.30 -9.31 11.92
CA TYR A 28 4.78 -8.51 13.07
C TYR A 28 5.70 -7.38 12.64
N ASP A 29 6.15 -7.39 11.41
CA ASP A 29 6.96 -6.35 10.79
C ASP A 29 6.60 -6.17 9.32
N LYS A 30 7.04 -5.03 8.76
CA LYS A 30 6.90 -4.74 7.33
C LYS A 30 8.28 -4.52 6.74
N THR A 31 8.64 -5.33 5.74
CA THR A 31 9.86 -5.16 4.96
C THR A 31 9.51 -4.58 3.59
N PHE A 32 10.23 -3.56 3.16
CA PHE A 32 10.00 -2.89 1.88
C PHE A 32 11.27 -2.23 1.36
N ILE A 33 11.30 -1.88 0.08
CA ILE A 33 12.42 -1.15 -0.52
C ILE A 33 12.07 0.33 -0.56
N LEU A 34 12.84 1.16 0.15
CA LEU A 34 12.82 2.60 -0.02
C LEU A 34 13.66 2.97 -1.25
N VAL A 35 13.02 3.59 -2.21
CA VAL A 35 13.64 4.16 -3.40
C VAL A 35 13.89 5.64 -3.16
N THR A 36 15.13 6.07 -3.40
CA THR A 36 15.49 7.49 -3.42
C THR A 36 16.06 7.82 -4.78
N ILE A 37 15.54 8.81 -5.46
CA ILE A 37 16.13 9.36 -6.68
C ILE A 37 16.61 10.78 -6.42
N ASP A 38 17.76 11.16 -6.99
CA ASP A 38 18.31 12.51 -6.92
C ASP A 38 18.12 13.20 -8.27
N GLY A 39 17.82 14.50 -8.25
CA GLY A 39 17.72 15.35 -9.42
C GLY A 39 17.52 16.81 -9.04
N GLU A 40 18.01 17.73 -9.87
CA GLU A 40 17.80 19.17 -9.70
C GLU A 40 18.14 19.70 -8.29
N GLY A 41 19.16 19.12 -7.63
CA GLY A 41 19.59 19.51 -6.29
C GLY A 41 18.71 19.03 -5.13
N THR A 42 17.70 18.20 -5.39
CA THR A 42 16.79 17.63 -4.38
C THR A 42 16.58 16.13 -4.58
N GLN A 43 15.75 15.52 -3.74
CA GLN A 43 15.47 14.08 -3.76
C GLN A 43 13.96 13.83 -3.86
N GLY A 44 13.61 12.72 -4.52
CA GLY A 44 12.27 12.16 -4.48
C GLY A 44 12.29 10.77 -3.87
N LEU A 45 11.23 10.44 -3.12
CA LEU A 45 11.07 9.18 -2.39
C LEU A 45 9.92 8.36 -2.94
N GLY A 46 10.13 7.04 -3.03
CA GLY A 46 9.10 6.07 -3.36
C GLY A 46 9.30 4.78 -2.58
N GLU A 47 8.25 4.00 -2.43
CA GLU A 47 8.29 2.71 -1.74
C GLU A 47 7.88 1.57 -2.68
N CYS A 48 8.71 0.52 -2.74
CA CYS A 48 8.30 -0.75 -3.31
C CYS A 48 7.82 -1.65 -2.20
N VAL A 49 6.52 -1.89 -2.16
CA VAL A 49 5.84 -2.61 -1.09
C VAL A 49 5.70 -4.11 -1.34
N ALA A 50 6.49 -4.67 -2.26
CA ALA A 50 6.59 -6.11 -2.44
C ALA A 50 7.03 -6.76 -1.12
N ASP A 51 6.41 -7.88 -0.78
CA ASP A 51 6.71 -8.59 0.48
C ASP A 51 7.99 -9.43 0.39
N VAL A 52 8.35 -10.08 1.50
CA VAL A 52 9.50 -11.01 1.55
C VAL A 52 9.19 -12.30 0.80
N ASP A 53 7.93 -12.67 0.72
CA ASP A 53 7.42 -13.88 0.08
C ASP A 53 6.34 -13.56 -0.98
N PRO A 54 6.04 -14.50 -1.91
CA PRO A 54 5.09 -14.27 -3.00
C PRO A 54 3.64 -14.69 -2.65
N TYR A 55 3.23 -14.64 -1.38
CA TYR A 55 1.89 -15.13 -0.97
C TYR A 55 0.78 -14.10 -1.18
N TYR A 56 1.13 -12.80 -1.17
CA TYR A 56 0.18 -11.74 -1.49
C TYR A 56 0.19 -11.37 -2.97
N SER A 57 1.37 -11.29 -3.57
CA SER A 57 1.57 -11.02 -4.99
C SER A 57 2.78 -11.77 -5.51
N SER A 58 2.95 -11.84 -6.82
CA SER A 58 4.10 -12.51 -7.43
C SER A 58 5.44 -11.79 -7.24
N GLU A 59 5.41 -10.50 -6.87
CA GLU A 59 6.62 -9.73 -6.63
C GLU A 59 7.09 -9.91 -5.18
N THR A 60 8.40 -10.11 -5.03
CA THR A 60 9.07 -10.11 -3.72
C THR A 60 10.10 -8.99 -3.65
N ASN A 61 10.56 -8.64 -2.44
CA ASN A 61 11.63 -7.68 -2.26
C ASN A 61 12.88 -8.03 -3.10
N VAL A 62 13.23 -9.32 -3.18
CA VAL A 62 14.40 -9.80 -3.94
C VAL A 62 14.18 -9.61 -5.44
N SER A 63 13.03 -10.03 -5.96
CA SER A 63 12.72 -9.89 -7.39
C SER A 63 12.60 -8.41 -7.79
N ALA A 64 11.94 -7.59 -6.97
CA ALA A 64 11.80 -6.17 -7.21
C ALA A 64 13.16 -5.45 -7.18
N TRP A 65 14.00 -5.75 -6.19
CA TRP A 65 15.36 -5.20 -6.12
C TRP A 65 16.17 -5.50 -7.38
N HIS A 66 16.18 -6.76 -7.80
CA HIS A 66 16.88 -7.19 -9.01
C HIS A 66 16.36 -6.44 -10.24
N VAL A 67 15.04 -6.42 -10.42
CA VAL A 67 14.41 -5.77 -11.59
C VAL A 67 14.65 -4.25 -11.59
N ILE A 68 14.55 -3.59 -10.45
CA ILE A 68 14.86 -2.16 -10.37
C ILE A 68 16.32 -1.91 -10.78
N LYS A 69 17.24 -2.64 -10.18
CA LYS A 69 18.68 -2.43 -10.39
C LYS A 69 19.11 -2.71 -11.82
N GLU A 70 18.75 -3.88 -12.36
CA GLU A 70 19.31 -4.37 -13.62
C GLU A 70 18.51 -3.91 -14.86
N PHE A 71 17.21 -3.63 -14.72
CA PHE A 71 16.35 -3.38 -15.87
C PHE A 71 15.64 -2.03 -15.85
N ILE A 72 15.26 -1.50 -14.67
CA ILE A 72 14.56 -0.22 -14.59
C ILE A 72 15.56 0.95 -14.50
N ALA A 73 16.54 0.86 -13.60
CA ALA A 73 17.51 1.93 -13.40
C ALA A 73 18.21 2.38 -14.71
N PRO A 74 18.66 1.47 -15.60
CA PRO A 74 19.26 1.87 -16.88
C PRO A 74 18.30 2.62 -17.81
N LEU A 75 16.98 2.47 -17.62
CA LEU A 75 15.98 3.15 -18.45
C LEU A 75 15.66 4.57 -17.98
N VAL A 76 16.02 4.93 -16.75
CA VAL A 76 15.67 6.23 -16.15
C VAL A 76 16.89 7.07 -15.77
N LEU A 77 18.01 6.45 -15.41
CA LEU A 77 19.23 7.15 -15.01
C LEU A 77 19.81 7.99 -16.15
N GLY A 78 20.19 9.23 -15.82
CA GLY A 78 20.76 10.19 -16.75
C GLY A 78 19.76 10.80 -17.72
N ARG A 79 18.48 10.37 -17.69
CA ARG A 79 17.44 10.89 -18.57
C ARG A 79 16.74 12.10 -17.96
N SER A 80 16.31 12.99 -18.84
CA SER A 80 15.44 14.13 -18.51
C SER A 80 14.01 13.81 -18.90
N PHE A 81 13.07 14.22 -18.04
CA PHE A 81 11.63 14.06 -18.23
C PHE A 81 10.96 15.44 -18.10
N THR A 82 9.99 15.72 -18.96
CA THR A 82 9.23 16.96 -18.87
C THR A 82 8.14 16.85 -17.82
N HIS A 83 7.60 15.64 -17.63
CA HIS A 83 6.56 15.36 -16.67
C HIS A 83 6.72 13.95 -16.07
N PRO A 84 6.42 13.75 -14.76
CA PRO A 84 6.56 12.41 -14.12
C PRO A 84 5.68 11.33 -14.76
N ARG A 85 4.58 11.68 -15.42
CA ARG A 85 3.76 10.72 -16.20
C ARG A 85 4.50 9.98 -17.30
N GLU A 86 5.67 10.47 -17.74
CA GLU A 86 6.50 9.82 -18.76
C GLU A 86 7.27 8.61 -18.22
N ILE A 87 7.41 8.51 -16.89
CA ILE A 87 8.18 7.43 -16.24
C ILE A 87 7.54 6.07 -16.55
N PHE A 88 6.27 5.87 -16.24
CA PHE A 88 5.64 4.57 -16.41
C PHE A 88 5.67 4.07 -17.87
N PRO A 89 5.32 4.87 -18.88
CA PRO A 89 5.50 4.48 -20.28
C PRO A 89 6.93 4.14 -20.66
N SER A 90 7.94 4.84 -20.11
CA SER A 90 9.35 4.56 -20.38
C SER A 90 9.78 3.17 -19.90
N LEU A 91 9.04 2.59 -18.96
CA LEU A 91 9.26 1.26 -18.38
C LEU A 91 8.43 0.15 -19.04
N ALA A 92 7.75 0.42 -20.15
CA ALA A 92 6.84 -0.53 -20.81
C ALA A 92 7.50 -1.85 -21.24
N ARG A 93 8.82 -1.82 -21.51
CA ARG A 93 9.61 -3.02 -21.86
C ARG A 93 9.70 -4.03 -20.70
N VAL A 94 9.61 -3.58 -19.46
CA VAL A 94 9.63 -4.44 -18.27
C VAL A 94 8.24 -5.03 -18.09
N ARG A 95 8.08 -6.32 -18.33
CA ARG A 95 6.80 -7.02 -18.20
C ARG A 95 6.52 -7.30 -16.72
N GLY A 96 5.25 -7.13 -16.28
CA GLY A 96 4.89 -7.29 -14.87
C GLY A 96 5.62 -6.30 -13.96
N HIS A 97 6.03 -6.74 -12.78
CA HIS A 97 6.80 -5.96 -11.79
C HIS A 97 6.22 -4.58 -11.52
N HIS A 98 4.91 -4.54 -11.26
CA HIS A 98 4.17 -3.29 -11.10
C HIS A 98 4.55 -2.54 -9.82
N MET A 99 4.87 -3.26 -8.73
CA MET A 99 5.32 -2.64 -7.46
C MET A 99 6.71 -2.01 -7.64
N ALA A 100 7.61 -2.71 -8.34
CA ALA A 100 8.93 -2.17 -8.68
C ALA A 100 8.82 -0.92 -9.56
N LYS A 101 7.99 -0.94 -10.60
CA LYS A 101 7.77 0.22 -11.48
C LYS A 101 7.10 1.38 -10.75
N ALA A 102 6.07 1.10 -9.94
CA ALA A 102 5.35 2.11 -9.18
C ALA A 102 6.26 2.85 -8.19
N SER A 103 7.22 2.16 -7.57
CA SER A 103 8.16 2.79 -6.64
C SER A 103 9.04 3.85 -7.30
N ILE A 104 9.45 3.62 -8.54
CA ILE A 104 10.23 4.60 -9.32
C ILE A 104 9.34 5.76 -9.78
N GLU A 105 8.13 5.46 -10.21
CA GLU A 105 7.17 6.50 -10.60
C GLU A 105 6.81 7.41 -9.42
N MET A 106 6.51 6.84 -8.24
CA MET A 106 6.24 7.59 -7.01
C MET A 106 7.41 8.50 -6.65
N ALA A 107 8.65 7.98 -6.71
CA ALA A 107 9.84 8.79 -6.46
C ALA A 107 9.99 9.95 -7.46
N ALA A 108 9.65 9.72 -8.73
CA ALA A 108 9.68 10.77 -9.75
C ALA A 108 8.60 11.85 -9.54
N TRP A 109 7.40 11.45 -9.10
CA TRP A 109 6.35 12.40 -8.72
C TRP A 109 6.73 13.26 -7.51
N ASP A 110 7.32 12.64 -6.47
CA ASP A 110 7.80 13.37 -5.29
C ASP A 110 8.96 14.32 -5.66
N LEU A 111 9.92 13.86 -6.48
CA LEU A 111 10.99 14.72 -7.00
C LEU A 111 10.43 15.93 -7.76
N ALA A 112 9.51 15.69 -8.70
CA ALA A 112 8.95 16.78 -9.52
C ALA A 112 8.16 17.78 -8.66
N ALA A 113 7.45 17.33 -7.62
CA ALA A 113 6.74 18.21 -6.69
C ALA A 113 7.73 19.09 -5.91
N ARG A 114 8.82 18.51 -5.41
CA ARG A 114 9.88 19.24 -4.69
C ARG A 114 10.60 20.23 -5.57
N VAL A 115 10.95 19.85 -6.80
CA VAL A 115 11.57 20.75 -7.79
C VAL A 115 10.67 21.95 -8.09
N GLN A 116 9.36 21.77 -8.13
CA GLN A 116 8.41 22.84 -8.36
C GLN A 116 8.02 23.62 -7.07
N GLY A 117 8.45 23.17 -5.90
CA GLY A 117 8.10 23.78 -4.61
C GLY A 117 6.62 23.68 -4.25
N VAL A 118 5.92 22.65 -4.77
CA VAL A 118 4.48 22.44 -4.53
C VAL A 118 4.22 21.13 -3.80
N PRO A 119 3.17 21.02 -2.98
CA PRO A 119 2.75 19.75 -2.40
C PRO A 119 2.41 18.72 -3.51
N LEU A 120 2.81 17.47 -3.32
CA LEU A 120 2.52 16.39 -4.27
C LEU A 120 1.02 16.26 -4.58
N SER A 121 0.16 16.45 -3.57
CA SER A 121 -1.29 16.44 -3.75
C SER A 121 -1.76 17.46 -4.78
N ARG A 122 -1.15 18.64 -4.82
CA ARG A 122 -1.46 19.70 -5.79
C ARG A 122 -0.96 19.33 -7.20
N LEU A 123 0.25 18.79 -7.28
CA LEU A 123 0.81 18.34 -8.55
C LEU A 123 -0.04 17.22 -9.19
N LEU A 124 -0.65 16.36 -8.36
CA LEU A 124 -1.58 15.32 -8.77
C LEU A 124 -3.00 15.85 -9.10
N GLY A 125 -3.26 17.14 -8.92
CA GLY A 125 -4.57 17.75 -9.18
C GLY A 125 -5.53 17.69 -8.00
N GLY A 126 -5.05 17.38 -6.80
CA GLY A 126 -5.87 17.38 -5.57
C GLY A 126 -6.38 18.75 -5.21
N THR A 127 -7.69 18.87 -4.98
CA THR A 127 -8.39 20.12 -4.62
C THR A 127 -8.94 20.13 -3.21
N GLN A 128 -9.17 18.94 -2.64
CA GLN A 128 -9.77 18.79 -1.32
C GLN A 128 -8.75 19.04 -0.21
N PRO A 129 -9.02 19.93 0.77
CA PRO A 129 -8.13 20.20 1.90
C PRO A 129 -8.14 19.05 2.93
N ARG A 130 -9.21 18.27 2.98
CA ARG A 130 -9.41 17.13 3.88
C ARG A 130 -10.13 16.00 3.15
N ILE A 131 -9.72 14.78 3.42
CA ILE A 131 -10.34 13.56 2.87
C ILE A 131 -10.72 12.67 4.05
N ALA A 132 -11.96 12.15 4.05
CA ALA A 132 -12.40 11.18 5.04
C ALA A 132 -11.56 9.90 4.91
N SER A 133 -10.86 9.56 5.97
CA SER A 133 -10.04 8.34 6.05
C SER A 133 -10.83 7.19 6.64
N GLY A 134 -10.49 5.96 6.22
CA GLY A 134 -10.91 4.71 6.86
C GLY A 134 -9.72 4.03 7.50
N VAL A 135 -9.99 3.11 8.44
CA VAL A 135 -8.98 2.25 9.06
C VAL A 135 -9.21 0.80 8.66
N SER A 136 -8.12 0.07 8.46
CA SER A 136 -8.14 -1.38 8.22
C SER A 136 -7.65 -2.11 9.47
N ILE A 137 -8.50 -2.98 10.00
CA ILE A 137 -8.24 -3.76 11.21
C ILE A 137 -8.02 -5.21 10.80
N GLY A 138 -6.88 -5.80 11.19
CA GLY A 138 -6.57 -7.21 11.00
C GLY A 138 -7.47 -8.10 11.85
N ILE A 139 -7.50 -9.40 11.54
CA ILE A 139 -8.14 -10.42 12.38
C ILE A 139 -7.53 -10.34 13.78
N GLN A 140 -8.38 -10.42 14.79
CA GLN A 140 -7.98 -10.41 16.20
C GLN A 140 -8.09 -11.82 16.79
N ASP A 141 -7.53 -12.04 17.98
CA ASP A 141 -7.55 -13.35 18.64
C ASP A 141 -8.95 -13.70 19.15
N THR A 142 -9.73 -12.69 19.60
CA THR A 142 -11.09 -12.86 20.09
C THR A 142 -12.05 -11.80 19.52
N LEU A 143 -13.36 -12.06 19.60
CA LEU A 143 -14.38 -11.07 19.22
C LEU A 143 -14.34 -9.84 20.14
N ASP A 144 -14.02 -10.04 21.42
CA ASP A 144 -13.90 -8.94 22.38
C ASP A 144 -12.73 -8.02 22.02
N ASP A 145 -11.59 -8.59 21.62
CA ASP A 145 -10.46 -7.81 21.11
C ASP A 145 -10.83 -7.03 19.85
N LEU A 146 -11.57 -7.65 18.93
CA LEU A 146 -12.06 -6.98 17.73
C LEU A 146 -12.98 -5.80 18.08
N ILE A 147 -13.94 -6.02 18.99
CA ILE A 147 -14.88 -4.98 19.46
C ILE A 147 -14.09 -3.83 20.13
N ALA A 148 -13.17 -4.16 21.02
CA ALA A 148 -12.34 -3.15 21.69
C ALA A 148 -11.51 -2.35 20.68
N LYS A 149 -10.89 -3.02 19.71
CA LYS A 149 -10.09 -2.37 18.66
C LYS A 149 -10.94 -1.45 17.78
N VAL A 150 -12.12 -1.90 17.33
CA VAL A 150 -13.06 -1.09 16.54
C VAL A 150 -13.51 0.13 17.34
N GLY A 151 -13.88 -0.05 18.62
CA GLY A 151 -14.26 1.05 19.50
C GLY A 151 -13.19 2.11 19.60
N LYS A 152 -11.93 1.71 19.84
CA LYS A 152 -10.78 2.62 19.87
C LYS A 152 -10.63 3.43 18.59
N GLU A 153 -10.78 2.80 17.42
CA GLU A 153 -10.65 3.50 16.14
C GLU A 153 -11.83 4.46 15.86
N LEU A 154 -13.05 4.09 16.30
CA LEU A 154 -14.21 4.99 16.23
C LEU A 154 -14.02 6.22 17.14
N ASP A 155 -13.51 6.03 18.37
CA ASP A 155 -13.19 7.09 19.32
C ASP A 155 -12.08 8.00 18.77
N ALA A 156 -11.12 7.45 18.00
CA ALA A 156 -10.10 8.21 17.29
C ALA A 156 -10.64 9.01 16.09
N GLY A 157 -11.94 8.87 15.76
CA GLY A 157 -12.63 9.65 14.74
C GLY A 157 -12.72 8.99 13.36
N TYR A 158 -12.26 7.74 13.20
CA TYR A 158 -12.47 7.01 11.95
C TYR A 158 -13.95 6.70 11.76
N ARG A 159 -14.49 7.05 10.60
CA ARG A 159 -15.91 6.87 10.29
C ARG A 159 -16.17 5.69 9.36
N ARG A 160 -15.14 5.12 8.77
CA ARG A 160 -15.21 3.95 7.88
C ARG A 160 -14.26 2.89 8.40
N ILE A 161 -14.82 1.78 8.87
CA ILE A 161 -14.08 0.65 9.42
C ILE A 161 -14.01 -0.45 8.37
N LYS A 162 -12.81 -0.95 8.08
CA LYS A 162 -12.61 -2.18 7.31
C LYS A 162 -12.01 -3.23 8.24
N ILE A 163 -12.61 -4.43 8.29
CA ILE A 163 -12.06 -5.56 9.03
C ILE A 163 -11.60 -6.65 8.06
N LYS A 164 -10.54 -7.36 8.43
CA LYS A 164 -10.15 -8.58 7.73
C LYS A 164 -11.01 -9.75 8.20
N ILE A 165 -11.44 -10.57 7.22
CA ILE A 165 -12.22 -11.78 7.46
C ILE A 165 -11.58 -13.00 6.80
N LYS A 166 -11.97 -14.18 7.24
CA LYS A 166 -11.62 -15.48 6.66
C LYS A 166 -12.73 -16.49 6.98
N PRO A 167 -12.79 -17.65 6.29
CA PRO A 167 -13.75 -18.70 6.68
C PRO A 167 -13.70 -19.01 8.17
N GLY A 168 -14.86 -18.95 8.84
CA GLY A 168 -15.00 -19.14 10.29
C GLY A 168 -14.71 -17.90 11.15
N TRP A 169 -14.23 -16.81 10.55
CA TRP A 169 -14.08 -15.50 11.17
C TRP A 169 -14.66 -14.45 10.21
N ASP A 170 -15.98 -14.46 10.05
CA ASP A 170 -16.72 -13.67 9.07
C ASP A 170 -18.10 -13.23 9.62
N GLU A 171 -19.12 -14.06 9.46
CA GLU A 171 -20.48 -13.74 9.89
C GLU A 171 -20.55 -13.39 11.39
N ASN A 172 -19.88 -14.16 12.24
CA ASN A 172 -19.82 -13.92 13.69
C ASN A 172 -19.12 -12.59 14.02
N ALA A 173 -18.03 -12.25 13.33
CA ALA A 173 -17.32 -10.99 13.53
C ALA A 173 -18.20 -9.79 13.13
N VAL A 174 -18.87 -9.87 11.97
CA VAL A 174 -19.78 -8.82 11.50
C VAL A 174 -20.98 -8.69 12.43
N ALA A 175 -21.60 -9.80 12.85
CA ALA A 175 -22.74 -9.81 13.76
C ALA A 175 -22.38 -9.16 15.11
N ALA A 176 -21.22 -9.50 15.69
CA ALA A 176 -20.77 -8.92 16.96
C ALA A 176 -20.57 -7.39 16.84
N LEU A 177 -19.96 -6.92 15.74
CA LEU A 177 -19.80 -5.48 15.51
C LEU A 177 -21.13 -4.77 15.28
N ARG A 178 -22.06 -5.37 14.54
CA ARG A 178 -23.42 -4.82 14.35
C ARG A 178 -24.20 -4.75 15.65
N ALA A 179 -24.11 -5.78 16.48
CA ALA A 179 -24.76 -5.78 17.80
C ALA A 179 -24.20 -4.67 18.71
N ARG A 180 -22.90 -4.41 18.65
CA ARG A 180 -22.23 -3.43 19.53
C ARG A 180 -22.32 -2.00 19.06
N PHE A 181 -22.17 -1.74 17.73
CA PHE A 181 -22.00 -0.41 17.17
C PHE A 181 -23.13 0.02 16.21
N GLY A 182 -24.07 -0.87 15.92
CA GLY A 182 -25.18 -0.57 15.02
C GLY A 182 -24.75 -0.35 13.54
N PRO A 183 -25.39 0.57 12.83
CA PRO A 183 -25.23 0.75 11.38
C PRO A 183 -24.01 1.61 11.02
N ILE A 184 -22.83 1.34 11.59
CA ILE A 184 -21.59 2.01 11.18
C ILE A 184 -21.21 1.60 9.75
N PRO A 185 -20.55 2.47 8.96
CA PRO A 185 -19.96 2.08 7.68
C PRO A 185 -18.87 1.03 7.88
N LEU A 186 -19.23 -0.23 7.60
CA LEU A 186 -18.38 -1.41 7.80
C LEU A 186 -18.09 -2.06 6.45
N MET A 187 -16.81 -2.32 6.18
CA MET A 187 -16.30 -3.04 5.03
C MET A 187 -15.62 -4.32 5.51
N VAL A 188 -15.76 -5.41 4.77
CA VAL A 188 -15.03 -6.66 5.00
C VAL A 188 -14.05 -6.92 3.85
N ASP A 189 -12.93 -7.55 4.17
CA ASP A 189 -11.89 -7.88 3.18
C ASP A 189 -11.30 -9.25 3.50
N ALA A 190 -11.52 -10.19 2.59
CA ALA A 190 -11.14 -11.59 2.76
C ALA A 190 -9.80 -11.96 2.09
N ASN A 191 -9.16 -11.04 1.36
CA ASN A 191 -7.95 -11.34 0.59
C ASN A 191 -8.05 -12.63 -0.24
N ALA A 192 -9.16 -12.77 -0.99
CA ALA A 192 -9.43 -13.91 -1.87
C ALA A 192 -9.54 -15.29 -1.16
N ALA A 193 -9.89 -15.32 0.13
CA ALA A 193 -9.98 -16.57 0.90
C ALA A 193 -11.23 -17.41 0.60
N TYR A 194 -12.19 -16.90 -0.18
CA TYR A 194 -13.44 -17.57 -0.51
C TYR A 194 -13.45 -18.06 -1.96
N THR A 195 -14.27 -19.08 -2.19
CA THR A 195 -14.56 -19.63 -3.51
C THR A 195 -15.96 -19.23 -3.97
N LEU A 196 -16.30 -19.54 -5.23
CA LEU A 196 -17.65 -19.31 -5.74
C LEU A 196 -18.71 -20.12 -4.98
N ALA A 197 -18.35 -21.26 -4.39
CA ALA A 197 -19.26 -22.05 -3.57
C ALA A 197 -19.70 -21.33 -2.28
N ASP A 198 -18.90 -20.36 -1.80
CA ASP A 198 -19.20 -19.58 -0.60
C ASP A 198 -20.15 -18.39 -0.88
N ALA A 199 -20.34 -18.02 -2.17
CA ALA A 199 -21.11 -16.83 -2.55
C ALA A 199 -22.53 -16.80 -1.97
N PRO A 200 -23.34 -17.89 -1.94
CA PRO A 200 -24.68 -17.85 -1.35
C PRO A 200 -24.67 -17.57 0.16
N ARG A 201 -23.62 -17.96 0.88
CA ARG A 201 -23.44 -17.70 2.31
C ARG A 201 -23.04 -16.24 2.55
N LEU A 202 -22.12 -15.71 1.76
CA LEU A 202 -21.63 -14.33 1.89
C LEU A 202 -22.65 -13.26 1.45
N ALA A 203 -23.66 -13.64 0.68
CA ALA A 203 -24.70 -12.73 0.20
C ALA A 203 -25.85 -12.50 1.22
N ARG A 204 -25.83 -13.17 2.36
CA ARG A 204 -26.83 -13.03 3.46
C ARG A 204 -26.43 -11.90 4.41
#